data_2f1d16c30f62d295b621118d32ff8132
#
_entry.id   2f1d16c30f62d295b621118d32ff8132
#
_cell.length_a   1.000
_cell.length_b   1.000
_cell.length_c   1.000
_cell.angle_alpha   90.00
_cell.angle_beta   90.00
_cell.angle_gamma   90.00
#
_symmetry.space_group_name_H-M   'P 1'
#
loop_
_entity.id
_entity.type
_entity.pdbx_description
1 polymer ?
#
loop_
_entity_poly.entity_id
_entity_poly.type
_entity_poly.pdbx_seq_one_letter_code
_entity_poly.pdbx_strand_id
1 'polypeptide(L)'
;LYFGDDYCIKNKKVTRKTDKSNVLRQYKRPAGKVKISESVSISNTFSASGGVTSKILNAQLGYNVTKTNKFSISWSNTYKYPVTIKIYPIYSITTGEVWEKDLFFDDHVGNFTAKKAIGDDIVVKQRKTKK
;
A
#
# COMPACT_ATOMS: atom_id res chain seq x y z
N LEU A 1 27.83 22.41 -14.77
CA LEU A 1 27.86 22.72 -13.35
C LEU A 1 26.88 21.84 -12.59
N TYR A 2 27.36 21.27 -11.54
CA TYR A 2 26.56 20.31 -10.75
C TYR A 2 26.22 20.93 -9.40
N PHE A 3 24.97 20.82 -8.96
CA PHE A 3 24.49 21.42 -7.72
C PHE A 3 24.17 20.46 -6.60
N GLY A 4 24.43 19.19 -6.79
CA GLY A 4 24.39 18.24 -5.69
C GLY A 4 23.04 17.72 -5.24
N ASP A 5 21.95 18.19 -5.84
CA ASP A 5 20.61 17.77 -5.42
C ASP A 5 19.95 16.81 -6.39
N ASP A 6 20.72 16.27 -7.32
CA ASP A 6 20.18 15.32 -8.28
C ASP A 6 20.32 13.92 -7.76
N TYR A 7 19.22 13.20 -7.79
CA TYR A 7 19.16 11.82 -7.33
C TYR A 7 18.62 10.92 -8.44
N CYS A 8 18.94 9.65 -8.34
CA CYS A 8 18.34 8.65 -9.22
C CYS A 8 18.09 7.37 -8.43
N ILE A 9 17.22 6.53 -8.98
CA ILE A 9 16.91 5.24 -8.38
C ILE A 9 17.53 4.16 -9.24
N LYS A 10 18.25 3.24 -8.61
CA LYS A 10 18.82 2.07 -9.27
C LYS A 10 18.22 0.81 -8.67
N ASN A 11 18.18 -0.25 -9.44
CA ASN A 11 17.69 -1.56 -9.04
C ASN A 11 16.25 -1.50 -8.53
N LYS A 12 15.41 -0.72 -9.22
CA LYS A 12 14.03 -0.53 -8.88
C LYS A 12 13.21 -1.79 -9.16
N LYS A 13 12.43 -2.19 -8.19
CA LYS A 13 11.51 -3.33 -8.33
C LYS A 13 10.14 -2.92 -7.80
N VAL A 14 9.09 -3.28 -8.53
CA VAL A 14 7.72 -2.96 -8.14
C VAL A 14 6.94 -4.27 -8.04
N THR A 15 6.27 -4.47 -6.90
CA THR A 15 5.40 -5.61 -6.68
C THR A 15 4.08 -5.15 -6.12
N ARG A 16 3.07 -6.00 -6.22
CA ARG A 16 1.74 -5.71 -5.67
C ARG A 16 1.43 -6.75 -4.61
N LYS A 17 0.90 -6.28 -3.47
CA LYS A 17 0.63 -7.18 -2.36
C LYS A 17 -0.58 -6.72 -1.56
N THR A 18 -1.43 -7.69 -1.19
CA THR A 18 -2.47 -7.49 -0.20
C THR A 18 -1.86 -7.74 1.19
N ASP A 19 -2.01 -6.76 2.08
CA ASP A 19 -1.47 -6.89 3.44
C ASP A 19 -2.51 -7.52 4.35
N LYS A 20 -2.43 -8.84 4.52
CA LYS A 20 -3.39 -9.59 5.34
C LYS A 20 -3.08 -9.52 6.83
N SER A 21 -2.00 -8.85 7.21
CA SER A 21 -1.72 -8.59 8.62
C SER A 21 -2.43 -7.35 9.14
N ASN A 22 -3.05 -6.57 8.25
CA ASN A 22 -3.72 -5.34 8.62
C ASN A 22 -5.18 -5.40 8.20
N VAL A 23 -6.08 -5.73 9.16
CA VAL A 23 -7.51 -5.77 8.89
C VAL A 23 -8.07 -4.36 9.05
N LEU A 24 -8.48 -3.74 7.96
CA LEU A 24 -9.05 -2.39 7.97
C LEU A 24 -10.43 -2.38 8.59
N ARG A 25 -11.26 -3.36 8.21
CA ARG A 25 -12.63 -3.52 8.72
C ARG A 25 -12.95 -5.00 8.81
N GLN A 26 -13.80 -5.34 9.76
CA GLN A 26 -14.30 -6.70 9.89
C GLN A 26 -15.78 -6.65 10.21
N TYR A 27 -16.55 -7.47 9.52
CA TYR A 27 -17.98 -7.58 9.72
C TYR A 27 -18.36 -9.04 9.91
N LYS A 28 -19.33 -9.27 10.78
CA LYS A 28 -19.98 -10.56 10.92
C LYS A 28 -21.46 -10.36 10.60
N ARG A 29 -21.97 -11.09 9.65
CA ARG A 29 -23.33 -10.92 9.19
C ARG A 29 -24.03 -12.29 9.12
N PRO A 30 -25.35 -12.33 9.40
CA PRO A 30 -26.11 -13.56 9.23
C PRO A 30 -26.26 -13.87 7.74
N ALA A 31 -26.79 -15.08 7.44
CA ALA A 31 -27.12 -15.44 6.08
C ALA A 31 -28.14 -14.46 5.51
N GLY A 32 -28.10 -14.27 4.21
CA GLY A 32 -28.97 -13.35 3.51
C GLY A 32 -28.20 -12.30 2.74
N LYS A 33 -28.88 -11.21 2.43
CA LYS A 33 -28.26 -10.12 1.69
C LYS A 33 -27.36 -9.28 2.59
N VAL A 34 -26.14 -9.06 2.14
CA VAL A 34 -25.16 -8.26 2.85
C VAL A 34 -24.76 -7.10 1.94
N LYS A 35 -24.81 -5.89 2.50
CA LYS A 35 -24.42 -4.68 1.78
C LYS A 35 -23.44 -3.90 2.63
N ILE A 36 -22.33 -3.50 2.05
CA ILE A 36 -21.34 -2.65 2.69
C ILE A 36 -21.18 -1.39 1.86
N SER A 37 -21.35 -0.24 2.50
CA SER A 37 -21.22 1.05 1.84
C SER A 37 -20.54 1.98 2.83
N GLU A 38 -19.21 2.11 2.70
CA GLU A 38 -18.43 2.99 3.57
C GLU A 38 -17.10 3.32 2.91
N SER A 39 -16.30 4.12 3.60
CA SER A 39 -14.98 4.44 3.12
C SER A 39 -13.92 4.03 4.15
N VAL A 40 -12.72 3.73 3.67
CA VAL A 40 -11.57 3.43 4.49
C VAL A 40 -10.43 4.35 4.09
N SER A 41 -9.57 4.65 5.06
CA SER A 41 -8.37 5.46 4.81
C SER A 41 -7.15 4.55 4.91
N ILE A 42 -6.30 4.61 3.90
CA ILE A 42 -5.08 3.83 3.86
C ILE A 42 -3.93 4.77 3.54
N SER A 43 -2.96 4.84 4.43
CA SER A 43 -1.81 5.73 4.24
C SER A 43 -0.71 5.04 3.47
N ASN A 44 -0.10 5.77 2.53
CA ASN A 44 1.17 5.36 1.97
C ASN A 44 2.20 5.37 3.09
N THR A 45 3.14 4.44 3.04
CA THR A 45 4.21 4.36 4.02
C THR A 45 5.52 4.10 3.29
N PHE A 46 6.62 4.37 3.97
CA PHE A 46 7.92 4.02 3.44
C PHE A 46 8.89 3.76 4.58
N SER A 47 9.91 2.98 4.27
CA SER A 47 11.07 2.82 5.13
C SER A 47 12.31 3.07 4.28
N ALA A 48 13.33 3.60 4.91
CA ALA A 48 14.54 3.96 4.19
C ALA A 48 15.74 3.92 5.11
N SER A 49 16.93 3.79 4.51
CA SER A 49 18.18 3.78 5.22
C SER A 49 19.08 4.90 4.69
N GLY A 50 20.15 5.20 5.43
CA GLY A 50 21.11 6.21 5.02
C GLY A 50 20.47 7.60 4.98
N GLY A 51 20.78 8.36 3.96
CA GLY A 51 20.31 9.72 3.80
C GLY A 51 19.02 9.85 2.97
N VAL A 52 18.29 8.76 2.76
CA VAL A 52 17.09 8.79 1.95
C VAL A 52 15.94 9.39 2.75
N THR A 53 15.33 10.44 2.21
CA THR A 53 14.23 11.16 2.87
C THR A 53 12.94 11.04 2.06
N SER A 54 11.82 11.37 2.70
CA SER A 54 10.53 11.39 2.00
C SER A 54 10.53 12.38 0.84
N LYS A 55 11.22 13.50 1.01
CA LYS A 55 11.30 14.52 -0.05
C LYS A 55 11.98 13.98 -1.30
N ILE A 56 13.09 13.26 -1.12
CA ILE A 56 13.79 12.64 -2.24
C ILE A 56 12.87 11.61 -2.91
N LEU A 57 12.21 10.77 -2.13
CA LEU A 57 11.34 9.73 -2.68
C LEU A 57 10.13 10.31 -3.39
N ASN A 58 9.53 11.38 -2.84
CA ASN A 58 8.40 12.03 -3.50
C ASN A 58 8.79 12.53 -4.88
N ALA A 59 9.95 13.14 -5.00
CA ALA A 59 10.44 13.66 -6.28
C ALA A 59 10.76 12.51 -7.24
N GLN A 60 11.39 11.46 -6.76
CA GLN A 60 11.85 10.36 -7.62
C GLN A 60 10.71 9.41 -8.02
N LEU A 61 9.75 9.20 -7.15
CA LEU A 61 8.65 8.26 -7.41
C LEU A 61 7.42 8.93 -8.03
N GLY A 62 7.30 10.26 -7.90
CA GLY A 62 6.20 10.99 -8.49
C GLY A 62 4.92 10.97 -7.69
N TYR A 63 4.97 10.61 -6.42
CA TYR A 63 3.83 10.68 -5.52
C TYR A 63 4.31 10.91 -4.09
N ASN A 64 3.38 11.29 -3.22
CA ASN A 64 3.70 11.55 -1.81
C ASN A 64 3.73 10.22 -1.04
N VAL A 65 4.91 9.81 -0.55
CA VAL A 65 5.10 8.51 0.09
C VAL A 65 4.47 8.41 1.47
N THR A 66 3.88 9.50 1.97
CA THR A 66 3.19 9.51 3.28
C THR A 66 1.73 9.95 3.17
N LYS A 67 1.20 10.07 1.95
CA LYS A 67 -0.16 10.53 1.74
C LYS A 67 -1.18 9.53 2.28
N THR A 68 -2.23 10.03 2.92
CA THR A 68 -3.38 9.22 3.31
C THR A 68 -4.40 9.25 2.18
N ASN A 69 -4.82 8.08 1.75
CA ASN A 69 -5.76 7.92 0.64
C ASN A 69 -7.09 7.41 1.18
N LYS A 70 -8.17 7.90 0.59
CA LYS A 70 -9.51 7.47 0.97
C LYS A 70 -10.09 6.61 -0.15
N PHE A 71 -10.57 5.44 0.21
CA PHE A 71 -11.17 4.51 -0.75
C PHE A 71 -12.62 4.25 -0.36
N SER A 72 -13.51 4.39 -1.32
CA SER A 72 -14.93 4.08 -1.12
C SER A 72 -15.17 2.60 -1.38
N ILE A 73 -15.92 1.98 -0.49
CA ILE A 73 -16.29 0.58 -0.61
C ILE A 73 -17.80 0.53 -0.85
N SER A 74 -18.21 -0.02 -1.98
CA SER A 74 -19.60 -0.26 -2.28
C SER A 74 -19.72 -1.69 -2.79
N TRP A 75 -20.26 -2.55 -1.94
CA TRP A 75 -20.24 -3.97 -2.23
C TRP A 75 -21.49 -4.62 -1.65
N SER A 76 -22.08 -5.54 -2.39
CA SER A 76 -23.22 -6.31 -1.91
C SER A 76 -23.22 -7.70 -2.50
N ASN A 77 -23.73 -8.62 -1.73
CA ASN A 77 -23.88 -10.01 -2.17
C ASN A 77 -24.88 -10.71 -1.26
N THR A 78 -25.34 -11.88 -1.68
CA THR A 78 -26.28 -12.69 -0.91
C THR A 78 -25.62 -14.02 -0.57
N TYR A 79 -25.73 -14.42 0.70
CA TYR A 79 -25.06 -15.62 1.19
C TYR A 79 -26.04 -16.60 1.82
N LYS A 80 -25.75 -17.86 1.62
CA LYS A 80 -26.52 -18.97 2.16
C LYS A 80 -26.21 -19.23 3.63
N TYR A 81 -25.04 -18.84 4.08
CA TYR A 81 -24.57 -19.07 5.45
C TYR A 81 -24.09 -17.76 6.08
N PRO A 82 -24.01 -17.71 7.42
CA PRO A 82 -23.39 -16.54 8.04
C PRO A 82 -21.97 -16.32 7.52
N VAL A 83 -21.57 -15.07 7.44
CA VAL A 83 -20.28 -14.69 6.85
C VAL A 83 -19.47 -13.84 7.81
N THR A 84 -18.16 -13.96 7.69
CA THR A 84 -17.21 -13.02 8.23
C THR A 84 -16.52 -12.34 7.05
N ILE A 85 -16.55 -11.03 7.03
CA ILE A 85 -16.01 -10.23 5.94
C ILE A 85 -14.87 -9.40 6.49
N LYS A 86 -13.71 -9.50 5.85
CA LYS A 86 -12.54 -8.72 6.24
C LYS A 86 -12.06 -7.92 5.05
N ILE A 87 -11.65 -6.68 5.31
CA ILE A 87 -11.15 -5.78 4.29
C ILE A 87 -9.70 -5.46 4.60
N TYR A 88 -8.84 -5.70 3.62
CA TYR A 88 -7.39 -5.52 3.74
C TYR A 88 -6.90 -4.47 2.75
N PRO A 89 -5.82 -3.77 3.07
CA PRO A 89 -5.23 -2.84 2.11
C PRO A 89 -4.42 -3.58 1.05
N ILE A 90 -4.41 -3.00 -0.16
CA ILE A 90 -3.56 -3.47 -1.24
C ILE A 90 -2.54 -2.38 -1.51
N TYR A 91 -1.27 -2.77 -1.61
CA TYR A 91 -0.17 -1.85 -1.85
C TYR A 91 0.57 -2.20 -3.13
N SER A 92 1.02 -1.16 -3.81
CA SER A 92 2.09 -1.27 -4.79
C SER A 92 3.38 -0.97 -4.03
N ILE A 93 4.27 -1.94 -3.98
CA ILE A 93 5.49 -1.86 -3.19
C ILE A 93 6.67 -1.66 -4.14
N THR A 94 7.38 -0.56 -3.96
CA THR A 94 8.56 -0.24 -4.75
C THR A 94 9.77 -0.31 -3.85
N THR A 95 10.76 -1.09 -4.24
CA THR A 95 12.05 -1.14 -3.57
C THR A 95 13.13 -0.66 -4.51
N GLY A 96 14.23 -0.19 -3.94
CA GLY A 96 15.35 0.26 -4.75
C GLY A 96 16.42 0.93 -3.95
N GLU A 97 17.37 1.49 -4.68
CA GLU A 97 18.50 2.22 -4.13
C GLU A 97 18.42 3.65 -4.61
N VAL A 98 18.75 4.58 -3.74
CA VAL A 98 18.86 6.00 -4.09
C VAL A 98 20.33 6.34 -4.22
N TRP A 99 20.68 6.96 -5.33
CA TRP A 99 22.04 7.38 -5.62
C TRP A 99 22.02 8.88 -5.91
N GLU A 100 23.01 9.57 -5.43
CA GLU A 100 23.22 10.98 -5.73
C GLU A 100 24.18 11.09 -6.91
N LYS A 101 23.78 11.85 -7.92
CA LYS A 101 24.62 12.06 -9.09
C LYS A 101 25.67 13.09 -8.80
N ASP A 102 26.91 12.76 -9.14
CA ASP A 102 28.05 13.64 -8.98
C ASP A 102 28.74 13.82 -10.34
N LEU A 103 29.70 14.73 -10.40
CA LEU A 103 30.40 15.02 -11.65
C LEU A 103 31.11 13.80 -12.23
N PHE A 104 31.68 12.97 -11.38
CA PHE A 104 32.50 11.84 -11.82
C PHE A 104 31.93 10.50 -11.44
N PHE A 105 31.22 10.42 -10.32
CA PHE A 105 30.67 9.18 -9.80
C PHE A 105 29.26 9.42 -9.29
N ASP A 106 28.50 8.35 -9.20
CA ASP A 106 27.27 8.35 -8.42
C ASP A 106 27.62 7.83 -7.03
N ASP A 107 27.04 8.45 -6.00
CA ASP A 107 27.24 8.04 -4.61
C ASP A 107 25.97 7.37 -4.09
N HIS A 108 26.13 6.20 -3.47
CA HIS A 108 25.00 5.49 -2.86
C HIS A 108 24.56 6.23 -1.60
N VAL A 109 23.27 6.67 -1.59
CA VAL A 109 22.69 7.39 -0.47
C VAL A 109 22.04 6.43 0.52
N GLY A 110 21.34 5.45 0.03
CA GLY A 110 20.65 4.47 0.86
C GLY A 110 19.66 3.64 0.05
N ASN A 111 18.93 2.79 0.76
CA ASN A 111 17.90 1.94 0.17
C ASN A 111 16.54 2.36 0.67
N PHE A 112 15.48 1.93 -0.02
CA PHE A 112 14.14 2.26 0.39
C PHE A 112 13.15 1.16 0.02
N THR A 113 12.04 1.15 0.76
CA THR A 113 10.83 0.40 0.42
C THR A 113 9.67 1.38 0.58
N ALA A 114 8.95 1.64 -0.52
CA ALA A 114 7.81 2.55 -0.49
C ALA A 114 6.54 1.75 -0.80
N LYS A 115 5.53 1.90 0.04
CA LYS A 115 4.24 1.22 -0.12
C LYS A 115 3.17 2.24 -0.44
N LYS A 116 2.67 2.18 -1.66
CA LYS A 116 1.61 3.07 -2.13
C LYS A 116 0.29 2.32 -2.03
N ALA A 117 -0.66 2.89 -1.29
CA ALA A 117 -2.00 2.31 -1.19
C ALA A 117 -2.70 2.45 -2.54
N ILE A 118 -3.16 1.34 -3.11
CA ILE A 118 -3.79 1.32 -4.42
C ILE A 118 -5.22 0.77 -4.40
N GLY A 119 -5.68 0.29 -3.25
CA GLY A 119 -7.04 -0.22 -3.15
C GLY A 119 -7.24 -1.05 -1.91
N ASP A 120 -8.33 -1.80 -1.93
CA ASP A 120 -8.68 -2.69 -0.83
C ASP A 120 -9.09 -4.05 -1.40
N ASP A 121 -8.98 -5.06 -0.55
CA ASP A 121 -9.33 -6.43 -0.89
C ASP A 121 -10.36 -6.93 0.11
N ILE A 122 -11.52 -7.35 -0.39
CA ILE A 122 -12.62 -7.84 0.43
C ILE A 122 -12.59 -9.36 0.41
N VAL A 123 -12.37 -9.94 1.59
CA VAL A 123 -12.30 -11.40 1.73
C VAL A 123 -13.49 -11.86 2.56
N VAL A 124 -14.26 -12.79 2.00
CA VAL A 124 -15.48 -13.29 2.62
C VAL A 124 -15.27 -14.75 2.97
N LYS A 125 -15.57 -15.09 4.22
CA LYS A 125 -15.55 -16.48 4.66
C LYS A 125 -16.92 -16.86 5.19
N GLN A 126 -17.54 -17.84 4.56
CA GLN A 126 -18.83 -18.37 4.99
C GLN A 126 -18.62 -19.42 6.07
N ARG A 127 -19.39 -19.31 7.12
CA ARG A 127 -19.37 -20.31 8.20
C ARG A 127 -20.52 -21.28 7.96
N LYS A 128 -20.19 -22.46 7.50
CA LYS A 128 -21.20 -23.51 7.37
C LYS A 128 -21.55 -24.00 8.74
N THR A 129 -22.80 -23.90 9.09
CA THR A 129 -23.28 -24.33 10.38
C THR A 129 -23.31 -25.83 10.46
N LYS A 130 -22.80 -26.32 11.54
CA LYS A 130 -22.93 -27.75 11.85
C LYS A 130 -23.90 -27.95 12.99
N LYS A 131 -24.66 -28.94 12.85
CA LYS A 131 -25.66 -29.24 13.90
C LYS A 131 -25.04 -30.10 14.94
#